data_02d310add322e74a43e01a6ae658c58c
#
_entry.id   02d310add322e74a43e01a6ae658c58c
#
_cell.length_a   1.000
_cell.length_b   1.000
_cell.length_c   1.000
_cell.angle_alpha   90.00
_cell.angle_beta   90.00
_cell.angle_gamma   90.00
#
_symmetry.space_group_name_H-M   'P 1'
#
loop_
_entity.id
_entity.type
_entity.pdbx_description
1 polymer ?
#
loop_
_entity_poly.entity_id
_entity_poly.type
_entity_poly.pdbx_seq_one_letter_code
_entity_poly.pdbx_strand_id
1 'polypeptide(L)'
;NKAIKEREASSNTYPFGKGGFEIGKLAEETAKRYLSPHDLELIKNSLQQNPVLELSRRVFLFSYLCFGMSFIDEAMLTKNNIDTFGTEEHIVYKRQKTQNAKNAKPITIPVTPAIREQLEWFKANTTLTGNYLLPIITRDYEGEQLYDHIRSRYKRINDGLKQLGKLLHIRMNLTTYVSRHTMAMTLQGNDVPREIISQALGHRNLTTTNVYLDSFSTSVLDRVAKIL
;
A
#
# COMPACT_ATOMS: atom_id res chain seq x y z
N ASN A 1 18.05 -21.40 -13.95
CA ASN A 1 18.52 -20.99 -15.30
C ASN A 1 20.02 -20.72 -15.41
N LYS A 2 20.74 -20.58 -14.27
CA LYS A 2 22.19 -20.44 -14.31
C LYS A 2 22.86 -21.71 -14.84
N ALA A 3 22.52 -22.85 -14.29
CA ALA A 3 23.04 -24.15 -14.71
C ALA A 3 22.79 -24.48 -16.21
N ILE A 4 21.64 -24.05 -16.76
CA ILE A 4 21.36 -24.18 -18.19
C ILE A 4 22.25 -23.25 -19.04
N LYS A 5 22.47 -22.02 -18.59
CA LYS A 5 23.38 -21.07 -19.25
C LYS A 5 24.84 -21.52 -19.21
N GLU A 6 25.23 -22.15 -18.11
CA GLU A 6 26.59 -22.69 -17.89
C GLU A 6 26.76 -24.11 -18.48
N ARG A 7 25.75 -24.64 -19.18
CA ARG A 7 25.72 -25.98 -19.80
C ARG A 7 25.86 -27.14 -18.81
N GLU A 8 25.60 -26.91 -17.53
CA GLU A 8 25.62 -27.94 -16.47
C GLU A 8 24.30 -28.72 -16.43
N ALA A 9 23.21 -28.19 -17.04
CA ALA A 9 21.93 -28.88 -17.14
C ALA A 9 21.30 -28.66 -18.53
N SER A 10 20.58 -29.67 -19.01
CA SER A 10 19.80 -29.57 -20.27
C SER A 10 18.61 -28.63 -20.09
N SER A 11 18.26 -27.88 -21.14
CA SER A 11 17.02 -27.09 -21.17
C SER A 11 15.75 -27.92 -20.93
N ASN A 12 15.80 -29.21 -21.29
CA ASN A 12 14.67 -30.14 -21.08
C ASN A 12 14.47 -30.56 -19.62
N THR A 13 15.45 -30.29 -18.74
CA THR A 13 15.33 -30.55 -17.31
C THR A 13 14.73 -29.36 -16.53
N TYR A 14 14.45 -28.25 -17.19
CA TYR A 14 13.82 -27.10 -16.54
C TYR A 14 12.33 -27.35 -16.29
N PRO A 15 11.90 -27.48 -15.03
CA PRO A 15 10.55 -27.94 -14.71
C PRO A 15 9.46 -26.89 -14.98
N PHE A 16 9.82 -25.62 -15.22
CA PHE A 16 8.87 -24.53 -15.36
C PHE A 16 8.92 -23.88 -16.75
N GLY A 17 7.77 -23.40 -17.24
CA GLY A 17 7.65 -22.67 -18.50
C GLY A 17 7.03 -23.47 -19.63
N LYS A 18 7.19 -23.00 -20.88
CA LYS A 18 6.55 -23.60 -22.05
C LYS A 18 7.03 -25.04 -22.26
N GLY A 19 6.11 -26.00 -22.17
CA GLY A 19 6.39 -27.45 -22.21
C GLY A 19 6.69 -28.11 -20.85
N GLY A 20 6.75 -27.32 -19.75
CA GLY A 20 6.85 -27.78 -18.37
C GLY A 20 5.68 -27.30 -17.51
N PHE A 21 5.88 -27.22 -16.21
CA PHE A 21 4.88 -26.75 -15.26
C PHE A 21 4.69 -25.23 -15.36
N GLU A 22 3.51 -24.79 -15.75
CA GLU A 22 3.18 -23.36 -15.88
C GLU A 22 2.49 -22.86 -14.61
N ILE A 23 3.27 -22.24 -13.72
CA ILE A 23 2.77 -21.63 -12.45
C ILE A 23 1.59 -20.68 -12.70
N GLY A 24 1.60 -19.95 -13.83
CA GLY A 24 0.51 -19.03 -14.18
C GLY A 24 -0.86 -19.70 -14.37
N LYS A 25 -0.89 -21.00 -14.69
CA LYS A 25 -2.16 -21.76 -14.82
C LYS A 25 -2.79 -22.13 -13.46
N LEU A 26 -2.02 -22.02 -12.36
CA LEU A 26 -2.49 -22.22 -11.00
C LEU A 26 -2.92 -20.91 -10.31
N ALA A 27 -2.80 -19.79 -11.00
CA ALA A 27 -3.24 -18.51 -10.45
C ALA A 27 -4.77 -18.48 -10.40
N GLU A 28 -5.33 -18.85 -9.26
CA GLU A 28 -6.72 -18.53 -8.92
C GLU A 28 -6.84 -17.02 -8.71
N GLU A 29 -7.95 -16.44 -9.19
CA GLU A 29 -8.28 -15.05 -8.88
C GLU A 29 -8.42 -14.92 -7.34
N THR A 30 -7.45 -14.27 -6.74
CA THR A 30 -7.53 -13.96 -5.31
C THR A 30 -8.70 -13.01 -5.09
N ALA A 31 -9.62 -13.39 -4.20
CA ALA A 31 -10.73 -12.54 -3.80
C ALA A 31 -10.22 -11.13 -3.44
N LYS A 32 -10.68 -10.12 -4.18
CA LYS A 32 -10.26 -8.74 -4.00
C LYS A 32 -10.77 -8.23 -2.66
N ARG A 33 -9.89 -7.68 -1.85
CA ARG A 33 -10.16 -7.27 -0.48
C ARG A 33 -10.04 -5.76 -0.37
N TYR A 34 -11.15 -5.06 -0.52
CA TYR A 34 -11.23 -3.62 -0.31
C TYR A 34 -12.48 -3.28 0.52
N LEU A 35 -12.46 -2.15 1.19
CA LEU A 35 -13.55 -1.67 2.01
C LEU A 35 -14.66 -1.05 1.17
N SER A 36 -15.90 -1.25 1.60
CA SER A 36 -17.01 -0.43 1.13
C SER A 36 -16.80 1.05 1.56
N PRO A 37 -17.40 2.02 0.86
CA PRO A 37 -17.39 3.41 1.33
C PRO A 37 -17.90 3.56 2.77
N HIS A 38 -18.92 2.81 3.16
CA HIS A 38 -19.46 2.79 4.52
C HIS A 38 -18.41 2.32 5.54
N ASP A 39 -17.75 1.17 5.29
CA ASP A 39 -16.75 0.63 6.21
C ASP A 39 -15.52 1.55 6.34
N LEU A 40 -15.14 2.21 5.24
CA LEU A 40 -14.07 3.21 5.26
C LEU A 40 -14.43 4.40 6.15
N GLU A 41 -15.66 4.90 6.05
CA GLU A 41 -16.14 6.00 6.91
C GLU A 41 -16.21 5.58 8.37
N LEU A 42 -16.61 4.34 8.68
CA LEU A 42 -16.53 3.81 10.05
C LEU A 42 -15.10 3.88 10.59
N ILE A 43 -14.09 3.47 9.81
CA ILE A 43 -12.69 3.55 10.24
C ILE A 43 -12.24 5.00 10.42
N LYS A 44 -12.60 5.90 9.52
CA LYS A 44 -12.24 7.32 9.61
C LYS A 44 -12.76 7.96 10.90
N ASN A 45 -14.00 7.64 11.28
CA ASN A 45 -14.70 8.29 12.38
C ASN A 45 -14.55 7.56 13.72
N SER A 46 -13.97 6.35 13.76
CA SER A 46 -13.82 5.55 14.98
C SER A 46 -12.53 5.88 15.73
N LEU A 47 -12.52 6.95 16.53
CA LEU A 47 -11.40 7.21 17.45
C LEU A 47 -11.28 6.11 18.50
N GLN A 48 -10.06 5.61 18.71
CA GLN A 48 -9.81 4.52 19.64
C GLN A 48 -9.10 5.01 20.90
N GLN A 49 -9.64 4.64 22.07
CA GLN A 49 -8.96 4.93 23.35
C GLN A 49 -7.72 4.04 23.56
N ASN A 50 -7.72 2.83 23.00
CA ASN A 50 -6.56 1.95 23.03
C ASN A 50 -5.46 2.47 22.09
N PRO A 51 -4.26 2.83 22.61
CA PRO A 51 -3.20 3.42 21.78
C PRO A 51 -2.71 2.52 20.65
N VAL A 52 -2.75 1.19 20.83
CA VAL A 52 -2.33 0.23 19.80
C VAL A 52 -3.33 0.20 18.65
N LEU A 53 -4.63 0.24 18.97
CA LEU A 53 -5.68 0.26 17.95
C LEU A 53 -5.69 1.60 17.22
N GLU A 54 -5.56 2.71 17.96
CA GLU A 54 -5.51 4.05 17.34
C GLU A 54 -4.29 4.20 16.43
N LEU A 55 -3.11 3.76 16.86
CA LEU A 55 -1.93 3.76 16.01
C LEU A 55 -2.16 2.92 14.75
N SER A 56 -2.74 1.73 14.87
CA SER A 56 -3.01 0.86 13.72
C SER A 56 -4.00 1.51 12.75
N ARG A 57 -5.05 2.14 13.27
CA ARG A 57 -6.02 2.92 12.50
C ARG A 57 -5.35 4.08 11.74
N ARG A 58 -4.51 4.85 12.43
CA ARG A 58 -3.81 6.01 11.85
C ARG A 58 -2.83 5.60 10.75
N VAL A 59 -2.06 4.52 10.94
CA VAL A 59 -1.18 3.96 9.91
C VAL A 59 -1.98 3.50 8.69
N PHE A 60 -3.13 2.84 8.90
CA PHE A 60 -4.03 2.46 7.80
C PHE A 60 -4.55 3.67 7.02
N LEU A 61 -5.00 4.72 7.73
CA LEU A 61 -5.51 5.95 7.09
C LEU A 61 -4.41 6.72 6.38
N PHE A 62 -3.21 6.78 6.96
CA PHE A 62 -2.06 7.40 6.31
C PHE A 62 -1.71 6.70 5.00
N SER A 63 -1.63 5.36 5.01
CA SER A 63 -1.47 4.58 3.77
C SER A 63 -2.53 4.94 2.73
N TYR A 64 -3.81 4.93 3.11
CA TYR A 64 -4.93 5.23 2.23
C TYR A 64 -4.79 6.63 1.61
N LEU A 65 -4.52 7.64 2.42
CA LEU A 65 -4.36 9.04 2.00
C LEU A 65 -3.11 9.25 1.12
N CYS A 66 -2.04 8.48 1.39
CA CYS A 66 -0.80 8.50 0.63
C CYS A 66 -0.79 7.50 -0.55
N PHE A 67 -1.88 7.46 -1.31
CA PHE A 67 -2.04 6.63 -2.52
C PHE A 67 -1.74 5.15 -2.29
N GLY A 68 -2.14 4.62 -1.12
CA GLY A 68 -1.91 3.23 -0.78
C GLY A 68 -0.42 2.92 -0.60
N MET A 69 0.32 3.81 0.03
CA MET A 69 1.74 3.60 0.34
C MET A 69 1.93 2.27 1.06
N SER A 70 2.98 1.52 0.70
CA SER A 70 3.23 0.23 1.35
C SER A 70 3.81 0.42 2.75
N PHE A 71 3.55 -0.51 3.66
CA PHE A 71 4.02 -0.42 5.04
C PHE A 71 5.53 -0.24 5.16
N ILE A 72 6.32 -0.88 4.29
CA ILE A 72 7.78 -0.71 4.29
C ILE A 72 8.17 0.70 3.82
N ASP A 73 7.43 1.29 2.87
CA ASP A 73 7.67 2.64 2.42
C ASP A 73 7.31 3.65 3.52
N GLU A 74 6.16 3.44 4.21
CA GLU A 74 5.76 4.22 5.40
C GLU A 74 6.81 4.17 6.51
N ALA A 75 7.35 2.97 6.80
CA ALA A 75 8.35 2.77 7.84
C ALA A 75 9.64 3.55 7.56
N MET A 76 9.99 3.70 6.29
CA MET A 76 11.23 4.36 5.86
C MET A 76 11.09 5.85 5.57
N LEU A 77 9.88 6.42 5.72
CA LEU A 77 9.69 7.86 5.53
C LEU A 77 10.37 8.68 6.62
N THR A 78 11.14 9.65 6.17
CA THR A 78 11.84 10.61 7.02
C THR A 78 11.47 12.05 6.67
N LYS A 79 11.87 13.01 7.48
CA LYS A 79 11.71 14.45 7.20
C LYS A 79 12.35 14.86 5.87
N ASN A 80 13.39 14.16 5.42
CA ASN A 80 14.04 14.40 4.13
C ASN A 80 13.17 14.01 2.92
N ASN A 81 12.05 13.33 3.16
CA ASN A 81 11.07 13.02 2.11
C ASN A 81 10.01 14.10 1.94
N ILE A 82 10.01 15.15 2.79
CA ILE A 82 9.15 16.32 2.61
C ILE A 82 9.88 17.32 1.77
N ASP A 83 9.31 17.63 0.62
CA ASP A 83 9.84 18.58 -0.35
C ASP A 83 8.82 19.68 -0.61
N THR A 84 9.26 20.89 -0.90
CA THR A 84 8.38 22.06 -1.13
C THR A 84 8.47 22.49 -2.58
N PHE A 85 7.35 22.39 -3.30
CA PHE A 85 7.22 22.89 -4.66
C PHE A 85 6.32 24.14 -4.67
N GLY A 86 6.95 25.31 -4.86
CA GLY A 86 6.25 26.57 -4.69
C GLY A 86 5.85 26.78 -3.23
N THR A 87 4.54 26.83 -2.96
CA THR A 87 3.97 26.99 -1.61
C THR A 87 3.45 25.69 -1.01
N GLU A 88 3.52 24.59 -1.76
CA GLU A 88 2.91 23.31 -1.36
C GLU A 88 3.96 22.28 -0.98
N GLU A 89 3.74 21.61 0.13
CA GLU A 89 4.56 20.48 0.57
C GLU A 89 4.12 19.18 -0.08
N HIS A 90 5.09 18.34 -0.40
CA HIS A 90 4.90 17.03 -1.00
C HIS A 90 5.75 15.98 -0.29
N ILE A 91 5.21 14.77 -0.16
CA ILE A 91 6.00 13.60 0.20
C ILE A 91 6.62 13.05 -1.09
N VAL A 92 7.95 13.03 -1.17
CA VAL A 92 8.70 12.53 -2.33
C VAL A 92 9.53 11.32 -1.91
N TYR A 93 9.27 10.17 -2.50
CA TYR A 93 9.99 8.95 -2.14
C TYR A 93 10.13 7.98 -3.30
N LYS A 94 11.14 7.11 -3.25
CA LYS A 94 11.26 5.93 -4.12
C LYS A 94 10.82 4.70 -3.35
N ARG A 95 9.98 3.86 -3.98
CA ARG A 95 9.50 2.63 -3.34
C ARG A 95 10.65 1.71 -2.99
N GLN A 96 10.71 1.25 -1.75
CA GLN A 96 11.75 0.36 -1.23
C GLN A 96 11.92 -0.91 -2.10
N LYS A 97 10.81 -1.50 -2.53
CA LYS A 97 10.83 -2.71 -3.38
C LYS A 97 11.52 -2.50 -4.74
N THR A 98 11.53 -1.28 -5.27
CA THR A 98 11.97 -1.02 -6.66
C THR A 98 13.00 0.10 -6.75
N GLN A 99 13.47 0.67 -5.64
CA GLN A 99 14.40 1.82 -5.62
C GLN A 99 15.71 1.59 -6.37
N ASN A 100 16.23 0.35 -6.34
CA ASN A 100 17.48 -0.01 -7.00
C ASN A 100 17.30 -0.33 -8.51
N ALA A 101 16.11 -0.21 -9.03
CA ALA A 101 15.90 -0.48 -10.44
C ALA A 101 16.36 0.71 -11.29
N LYS A 102 17.03 0.43 -12.43
CA LYS A 102 17.67 1.41 -13.32
C LYS A 102 16.82 2.65 -13.67
N ASN A 103 15.49 2.49 -13.69
CA ASN A 103 14.53 3.56 -14.03
C ASN A 103 13.50 3.78 -12.91
N ALA A 104 13.91 3.66 -11.63
CA ALA A 104 13.02 3.92 -10.51
C ALA A 104 12.69 5.42 -10.43
N LYS A 105 11.44 5.76 -10.75
CA LYS A 105 10.95 7.13 -10.61
C LYS A 105 10.47 7.37 -9.19
N PRO A 106 10.67 8.57 -8.63
CA PRO A 106 10.05 8.94 -7.36
C PRO A 106 8.53 9.02 -7.51
N ILE A 107 7.83 8.77 -6.42
CA ILE A 107 6.41 9.05 -6.26
C ILE A 107 6.31 10.35 -5.50
N THR A 108 5.48 11.27 -5.98
CA THR A 108 5.23 12.57 -5.37
C THR A 108 3.77 12.64 -4.93
N ILE A 109 3.53 12.92 -3.66
CA ILE A 109 2.21 12.96 -3.03
C ILE A 109 2.03 14.33 -2.40
N PRO A 110 1.02 15.14 -2.78
CA PRO A 110 0.77 16.42 -2.12
C PRO A 110 0.36 16.19 -0.66
N VAL A 111 0.94 16.98 0.25
CA VAL A 111 0.59 16.94 1.68
C VAL A 111 -0.74 17.67 1.88
N THR A 112 -1.83 16.96 1.69
CA THR A 112 -3.18 17.48 1.93
C THR A 112 -3.40 17.76 3.42
N PRO A 113 -4.41 18.59 3.80
CA PRO A 113 -4.75 18.81 5.21
C PRO A 113 -4.98 17.50 5.99
N ALA A 114 -5.59 16.48 5.35
CA ALA A 114 -5.81 15.19 5.98
C ALA A 114 -4.50 14.41 6.24
N ILE A 115 -3.53 14.48 5.32
CA ILE A 115 -2.20 13.88 5.53
C ILE A 115 -1.46 14.63 6.64
N ARG A 116 -1.52 15.96 6.64
CA ARG A 116 -0.90 16.79 7.67
C ARG A 116 -1.44 16.47 9.06
N GLU A 117 -2.77 16.32 9.20
CA GLU A 117 -3.40 15.88 10.44
C GLU A 117 -2.81 14.55 10.95
N GLN A 118 -2.59 13.56 10.07
CA GLN A 118 -1.98 12.29 10.48
C GLN A 118 -0.54 12.49 10.97
N LEU A 119 0.27 13.26 10.24
CA LEU A 119 1.67 13.53 10.61
C LEU A 119 1.76 14.27 11.95
N GLU A 120 0.92 15.28 12.17
CA GLU A 120 0.85 16.01 13.43
C GLU A 120 0.38 15.12 14.58
N TRP A 121 -0.61 14.25 14.33
CA TRP A 121 -1.04 13.29 15.33
C TRP A 121 0.10 12.34 15.74
N PHE A 122 0.85 11.77 14.78
CA PHE A 122 2.01 10.93 15.10
C PHE A 122 3.03 11.68 15.95
N LYS A 123 3.34 12.91 15.58
CA LYS A 123 4.28 13.76 16.32
C LYS A 123 3.81 14.07 17.75
N ALA A 124 2.52 14.34 17.95
CA ALA A 124 1.97 14.75 19.24
C ALA A 124 1.69 13.58 20.18
N ASN A 125 1.34 12.40 19.66
CA ASN A 125 0.82 11.29 20.44
C ASN A 125 1.76 10.07 20.51
N THR A 126 2.93 10.13 19.85
CA THR A 126 3.88 9.02 19.82
C THR A 126 5.31 9.51 19.96
N THR A 127 6.25 8.60 20.25
CA THR A 127 7.68 8.91 20.20
C THR A 127 8.22 8.57 18.82
N LEU A 128 8.70 9.59 18.11
CA LEU A 128 9.37 9.43 16.83
C LEU A 128 10.87 9.25 17.06
N THR A 129 11.47 8.29 16.36
CA THR A 129 12.92 8.02 16.42
C THR A 129 13.63 8.81 15.32
N GLY A 130 14.67 9.56 15.68
CA GLY A 130 15.49 10.30 14.71
C GLY A 130 14.66 11.21 13.80
N ASN A 131 14.81 11.03 12.50
CA ASN A 131 14.12 11.80 11.47
C ASN A 131 12.87 11.12 10.90
N TYR A 132 12.47 9.94 11.39
CA TYR A 132 11.30 9.23 10.88
C TYR A 132 10.00 10.02 11.11
N LEU A 133 9.10 9.94 10.13
CA LEU A 133 7.81 10.63 10.17
C LEU A 133 6.73 9.80 10.90
N LEU A 134 6.87 8.48 10.91
CA LEU A 134 5.93 7.56 11.56
C LEU A 134 6.63 6.76 12.67
N PRO A 135 5.91 6.37 13.75
CA PRO A 135 6.46 5.64 14.90
C PRO A 135 6.57 4.13 14.62
N ILE A 136 6.95 3.76 13.40
CA ILE A 136 7.12 2.35 13.02
C ILE A 136 8.50 1.87 13.47
N ILE A 137 9.54 2.63 13.16
CA ILE A 137 10.89 2.36 13.65
C ILE A 137 11.05 3.06 14.99
N THR A 138 11.30 2.29 16.05
CA THR A 138 11.28 2.79 17.44
C THR A 138 12.66 2.84 18.09
N ARG A 139 13.69 2.43 17.39
CA ARG A 139 15.10 2.49 17.80
C ARG A 139 15.98 2.60 16.58
N ASP A 140 17.22 2.96 16.80
CA ASP A 140 18.23 3.04 15.75
C ASP A 140 18.75 1.64 15.44
N TYR A 141 18.09 0.99 14.48
CA TYR A 141 18.45 -0.33 13.99
C TYR A 141 19.00 -0.24 12.58
N GLU A 142 19.95 -1.13 12.26
CA GLU A 142 20.54 -1.24 10.94
C GLU A 142 20.50 -2.68 10.40
N GLY A 143 20.66 -2.84 9.09
CA GLY A 143 20.78 -4.13 8.43
C GLY A 143 19.63 -5.10 8.73
N GLU A 144 19.95 -6.32 9.12
CA GLU A 144 18.98 -7.39 9.40
C GLU A 144 18.09 -7.06 10.59
N GLN A 145 18.63 -6.41 11.64
CA GLN A 145 17.86 -6.00 12.81
C GLN A 145 16.77 -5.00 12.46
N LEU A 146 17.02 -4.05 11.56
CA LEU A 146 16.03 -3.12 11.06
C LEU A 146 14.92 -3.86 10.29
N TYR A 147 15.31 -4.81 9.45
CA TYR A 147 14.35 -5.63 8.70
C TYR A 147 13.43 -6.42 9.63
N ASP A 148 13.97 -7.12 10.60
CA ASP A 148 13.20 -7.91 11.58
C ASP A 148 12.33 -7.02 12.46
N HIS A 149 12.81 -5.84 12.84
CA HIS A 149 12.01 -4.87 13.58
C HIS A 149 10.80 -4.42 12.77
N ILE A 150 10.98 -4.00 11.51
CA ILE A 150 9.88 -3.59 10.64
C ILE A 150 8.87 -4.74 10.44
N ARG A 151 9.35 -5.98 10.27
CA ARG A 151 8.50 -7.17 10.16
C ARG A 151 7.67 -7.42 11.42
N SER A 152 8.27 -7.26 12.59
CA SER A 152 7.57 -7.35 13.88
C SER A 152 6.50 -6.26 14.03
N ARG A 153 6.82 -5.01 13.67
CA ARG A 153 5.89 -3.88 13.68
C ARG A 153 4.74 -4.08 12.70
N TYR A 154 5.04 -4.59 11.50
CA TYR A 154 4.02 -4.96 10.51
C TYR A 154 3.00 -5.95 11.07
N LYS A 155 3.47 -7.01 11.74
CA LYS A 155 2.59 -7.98 12.40
C LYS A 155 1.71 -7.30 13.45
N ARG A 156 2.31 -6.50 14.35
CA ARG A 156 1.59 -5.82 15.43
C ARG A 156 0.51 -4.86 14.90
N ILE A 157 0.81 -4.07 13.88
CA ILE A 157 -0.16 -3.16 13.25
C ILE A 157 -1.30 -3.95 12.60
N ASN A 158 -1.00 -5.02 11.88
CA ASN A 158 -2.05 -5.86 11.28
C ASN A 158 -2.91 -6.58 12.32
N ASP A 159 -2.35 -7.00 13.44
CA ASP A 159 -3.12 -7.59 14.53
C ASP A 159 -4.05 -6.56 15.17
N GLY A 160 -3.58 -5.30 15.35
CA GLY A 160 -4.42 -4.18 15.76
C GLY A 160 -5.54 -3.87 14.75
N LEU A 161 -5.25 -3.88 13.45
CA LEU A 161 -6.26 -3.69 12.40
C LEU A 161 -7.32 -4.79 12.40
N LYS A 162 -6.93 -6.05 12.60
CA LYS A 162 -7.90 -7.16 12.72
C LYS A 162 -8.83 -6.98 13.93
N GLN A 163 -8.27 -6.53 15.07
CA GLN A 163 -9.08 -6.23 16.26
C GLN A 163 -10.03 -5.06 15.99
N LEU A 164 -9.54 -3.98 15.38
CA LEU A 164 -10.36 -2.84 14.98
C LEU A 164 -11.51 -3.27 14.06
N GLY A 165 -11.22 -4.10 13.04
CA GLY A 165 -12.24 -4.61 12.13
C GLY A 165 -13.34 -5.39 12.86
N LYS A 166 -12.98 -6.20 13.87
CA LYS A 166 -13.95 -6.91 14.72
C LYS A 166 -14.81 -5.96 15.54
N LEU A 167 -14.20 -4.93 16.15
CA LEU A 167 -14.91 -3.92 16.95
C LEU A 167 -15.91 -3.12 16.09
N LEU A 168 -15.56 -2.85 14.84
CA LEU A 168 -16.40 -2.11 13.89
C LEU A 168 -17.35 -3.01 13.09
N HIS A 169 -17.40 -4.31 13.40
CA HIS A 169 -18.21 -5.30 12.67
C HIS A 169 -17.94 -5.36 11.17
N ILE A 170 -16.71 -5.03 10.74
CA ILE A 170 -16.28 -5.14 9.35
C ILE A 170 -16.03 -6.62 9.04
N ARG A 171 -16.73 -7.14 8.02
CA ARG A 171 -16.74 -8.59 7.71
C ARG A 171 -15.39 -9.13 7.21
N MET A 172 -14.52 -8.25 6.69
CA MET A 172 -13.22 -8.69 6.18
C MET A 172 -12.09 -8.52 7.21
N ASN A 173 -11.01 -9.29 7.04
CA ASN A 173 -9.80 -9.09 7.81
C ASN A 173 -9.08 -7.82 7.36
N LEU A 174 -9.08 -6.79 8.19
CA LEU A 174 -8.31 -5.57 7.93
C LEU A 174 -6.81 -5.85 8.01
N THR A 175 -6.09 -5.34 7.04
CA THR A 175 -4.62 -5.31 7.00
C THR A 175 -4.16 -4.01 6.35
N THR A 176 -2.90 -3.64 6.53
CA THR A 176 -2.31 -2.48 5.84
C THR A 176 -2.41 -2.58 4.31
N TYR A 177 -2.49 -3.79 3.77
CA TYR A 177 -2.65 -4.00 2.32
C TYR A 177 -4.07 -3.67 1.82
N VAL A 178 -5.09 -3.83 2.68
CA VAL A 178 -6.48 -3.46 2.37
C VAL A 178 -6.61 -1.96 2.10
N SER A 179 -5.83 -1.10 2.79
CA SER A 179 -5.85 0.36 2.54
C SER A 179 -5.52 0.69 1.09
N ARG A 180 -4.50 0.02 0.54
CA ARG A 180 -4.05 0.21 -0.84
C ARG A 180 -5.10 -0.23 -1.87
N HIS A 181 -5.75 -1.37 -1.65
CA HIS A 181 -6.85 -1.81 -2.51
C HIS A 181 -8.04 -0.87 -2.41
N THR A 182 -8.40 -0.46 -1.19
CA THR A 182 -9.50 0.48 -0.95
C THR A 182 -9.26 1.81 -1.67
N MET A 183 -8.05 2.36 -1.58
CA MET A 183 -7.69 3.58 -2.30
C MET A 183 -7.84 3.42 -3.82
N ALA A 184 -7.31 2.33 -4.39
CA ALA A 184 -7.40 2.08 -5.82
C ALA A 184 -8.85 1.96 -6.30
N MET A 185 -9.69 1.25 -5.53
CA MET A 185 -11.13 1.11 -5.81
C MET A 185 -11.90 2.41 -5.59
N THR A 186 -11.52 3.23 -4.61
CA THR A 186 -12.10 4.57 -4.42
C THR A 186 -11.81 5.46 -5.64
N LEU A 187 -10.57 5.48 -6.13
CA LEU A 187 -10.22 6.25 -7.33
C LEU A 187 -10.97 5.74 -8.57
N GLN A 188 -11.03 4.42 -8.74
CA GLN A 188 -11.80 3.82 -9.84
C GLN A 188 -13.29 4.18 -9.76
N GLY A 189 -13.89 4.14 -8.58
CA GLY A 189 -15.30 4.51 -8.36
C GLY A 189 -15.58 6.00 -8.60
N ASN A 190 -14.55 6.85 -8.59
CA ASN A 190 -14.61 8.27 -8.95
C ASN A 190 -14.14 8.54 -10.38
N ASP A 191 -14.15 7.53 -11.25
CA ASP A 191 -13.85 7.62 -12.68
C ASP A 191 -12.41 8.09 -12.99
N VAL A 192 -11.47 7.93 -12.06
CA VAL A 192 -10.05 8.23 -12.31
C VAL A 192 -9.49 7.21 -13.30
N PRO A 193 -8.83 7.64 -14.39
CA PRO A 193 -8.23 6.74 -15.37
C PRO A 193 -7.25 5.74 -14.74
N ARG A 194 -7.26 4.50 -15.24
CA ARG A 194 -6.42 3.41 -14.70
C ARG A 194 -4.92 3.72 -14.78
N GLU A 195 -4.50 4.50 -15.76
CA GLU A 195 -3.14 4.97 -15.95
C GLU A 195 -2.72 5.88 -14.78
N ILE A 196 -3.60 6.78 -14.36
CA ILE A 196 -3.39 7.68 -13.22
C ILE A 196 -3.34 6.85 -11.91
N ILE A 197 -4.28 5.90 -11.74
CA ILE A 197 -4.25 4.98 -10.59
C ILE A 197 -2.94 4.17 -10.58
N SER A 198 -2.50 3.68 -11.74
CA SER A 198 -1.24 2.95 -11.89
C SER A 198 -0.03 3.78 -11.47
N GLN A 199 0.00 5.04 -11.90
CA GLN A 199 1.05 5.99 -11.52
C GLN A 199 1.04 6.28 -10.02
N ALA A 200 -0.13 6.57 -9.45
CA ALA A 200 -0.32 6.81 -8.02
C ALA A 200 0.15 5.61 -7.17
N LEU A 201 -0.15 4.39 -7.62
CA LEU A 201 0.33 3.16 -6.99
C LEU A 201 1.84 2.90 -7.22
N GLY A 202 2.50 3.66 -8.08
CA GLY A 202 3.90 3.45 -8.46
C GLY A 202 4.13 2.11 -9.16
N HIS A 203 3.17 1.65 -9.95
CA HIS A 203 3.32 0.46 -10.77
C HIS A 203 4.11 0.79 -12.05
N ARG A 204 4.98 -0.12 -12.46
CA ARG A 204 5.73 0.01 -13.72
C ARG A 204 4.93 -0.40 -14.95
N ASN A 205 3.91 -1.21 -14.73
CA ASN A 205 3.12 -1.83 -15.76
C ASN A 205 1.64 -1.77 -15.37
N LEU A 206 0.81 -1.36 -16.30
CA LEU A 206 -0.64 -1.28 -16.13
C LEU A 206 -1.27 -2.65 -15.81
N THR A 207 -0.68 -3.74 -16.32
CA THR A 207 -1.11 -5.11 -15.99
C THR A 207 -1.14 -5.37 -14.48
N THR A 208 -0.15 -4.83 -13.74
CA THR A 208 -0.12 -4.94 -12.27
C THR A 208 -1.30 -4.21 -11.64
N THR A 209 -1.73 -3.08 -12.21
CA THR A 209 -2.87 -2.31 -11.73
C THR A 209 -4.17 -3.04 -12.02
N ASN A 210 -4.30 -3.69 -13.16
CA ASN A 210 -5.51 -4.42 -13.54
C ASN A 210 -5.81 -5.61 -12.60
N VAL A 211 -4.80 -6.15 -11.93
CA VAL A 211 -4.99 -7.17 -10.86
C VAL A 211 -5.70 -6.57 -9.63
N TYR A 212 -5.52 -5.28 -9.38
CA TYR A 212 -6.15 -4.57 -8.24
C TYR A 212 -7.57 -4.10 -8.54
N LEU A 213 -7.83 -3.76 -9.80
CA LEU A 213 -9.09 -3.16 -10.20
C LEU A 213 -10.07 -4.23 -10.65
N ASP A 214 -11.31 -4.09 -10.23
CA ASP A 214 -12.40 -4.92 -10.73
C ASP A 214 -12.77 -4.54 -12.16
N SER A 215 -13.53 -5.38 -12.84
CA SER A 215 -14.33 -4.95 -13.97
C SER A 215 -15.18 -3.75 -13.54
N PHE A 216 -15.52 -2.89 -14.48
CA PHE A 216 -16.38 -1.74 -14.18
C PHE A 216 -17.65 -2.20 -13.45
N SER A 217 -18.01 -1.46 -12.39
CA SER A 217 -19.26 -1.74 -11.67
C SER A 217 -20.47 -1.54 -12.60
N THR A 218 -21.55 -2.24 -12.33
CA THR A 218 -22.81 -2.08 -13.07
C THR A 218 -23.24 -0.62 -13.13
N SER A 219 -23.04 0.15 -12.04
CA SER A 219 -23.37 1.58 -12.00
C SER A 219 -22.57 2.44 -12.98
N VAL A 220 -21.33 2.07 -13.30
CA VAL A 220 -20.54 2.75 -14.34
C VAL A 220 -21.08 2.39 -15.72
N LEU A 221 -21.40 1.12 -15.96
CA LEU A 221 -21.99 0.67 -17.21
C LEU A 221 -23.38 1.31 -17.45
N ASP A 222 -24.19 1.45 -16.38
CA ASP A 222 -25.49 2.14 -16.44
C ASP A 222 -25.35 3.63 -16.78
N ARG A 223 -24.28 4.30 -16.29
CA ARG A 223 -23.99 5.68 -16.68
C ARG A 223 -23.57 5.78 -18.15
N VAL A 224 -22.69 4.90 -18.59
CA VAL A 224 -22.26 4.87 -20.01
C VAL A 224 -23.44 4.59 -20.93
N ALA A 225 -24.32 3.66 -20.58
CA ALA A 225 -25.52 3.36 -21.36
C ALA A 225 -26.48 4.55 -21.51
N LYS A 226 -26.49 5.49 -20.52
CA LYS A 226 -27.31 6.71 -20.60
C LYS A 226 -26.74 7.79 -21.52
N ILE A 227 -25.47 7.64 -21.95
CA ILE A 227 -24.82 8.56 -22.91
C ILE A 227 -25.14 8.16 -24.36
N LEU A 228 -25.45 6.88 -24.59
CA LEU A 228 -25.83 6.33 -25.89
C LEU A 228 -27.33 6.54 -26.17
#